data_fdb0ca763953d744a87bcf5e6a126e6e
#
_entry.id   fdb0ca763953d744a87bcf5e6a126e6e
#
_cell.length_a   1.000
_cell.length_b   1.000
_cell.length_c   1.000
_cell.angle_alpha   90.00
_cell.angle_beta   90.00
_cell.angle_gamma   90.00
#
_symmetry.space_group_name_H-M   'P 1'
#
loop_
_entity.id
_entity.type
_entity.pdbx_description
1 polymer ?
#
loop_
_entity_poly.entity_id
_entity_poly.type
_entity_poly.pdbx_seq_one_letter_code
_entity_poly.pdbx_strand_id
1 'polypeptide(L)'
;MILTIRTDKPEAELGLYDKNGTELASETWEAHRQLAETIHLQIAKLLQFVSGDSSDLQAPSLKSINIVTGIVVYAGPGSYTGLRIGMSVGNALACSLGCQIGATKSQDWQKNGVELLTAGRGGQIAITYHEETAKNTKPPK
;
A
#
# COMPACT_ATOMS: atom_id res chain seq x y z
N MET A 1 -11.64 4.83 4.17
CA MET A 1 -10.57 5.36 3.30
C MET A 1 -9.79 4.22 2.67
N ILE A 2 -9.21 4.48 1.52
CA ILE A 2 -8.39 3.51 0.81
C ILE A 2 -6.92 3.93 0.91
N LEU A 3 -6.11 3.03 1.42
CA LEU A 3 -4.66 3.23 1.53
C LEU A 3 -3.98 2.69 0.28
N THR A 4 -3.13 3.49 -0.36
CA THR A 4 -2.34 3.07 -1.51
C THR A 4 -0.88 2.96 -1.13
N ILE A 5 -0.20 1.93 -1.63
CA ILE A 5 1.18 1.62 -1.26
C ILE A 5 2.00 1.35 -2.52
N ARG A 6 3.11 2.03 -2.66
CA ARG A 6 4.07 1.79 -3.75
C ARG A 6 5.49 1.74 -3.19
N THR A 7 6.20 0.66 -3.45
CA THR A 7 7.48 0.38 -2.83
C THR A 7 8.54 -0.16 -3.79
N ASP A 8 8.37 0.06 -5.08
CA ASP A 8 9.31 -0.46 -6.08
C ASP A 8 10.56 0.40 -6.30
N LYS A 9 10.58 1.61 -5.73
CA LYS A 9 11.68 2.56 -5.89
C LYS A 9 12.32 2.85 -4.54
N PRO A 10 13.55 3.39 -4.52
CA PRO A 10 14.13 3.86 -3.26
C PRO A 10 13.24 4.84 -2.53
N GLU A 11 12.50 5.67 -3.27
CA GLU A 11 11.47 6.53 -2.69
C GLU A 11 10.16 5.77 -2.66
N ALA A 12 9.66 5.49 -1.46
CA ALA A 12 8.39 4.82 -1.28
C ALA A 12 7.26 5.84 -1.21
N GLU A 13 6.05 5.41 -1.58
CA GLU A 13 4.88 6.29 -1.63
C GLU A 13 3.71 5.67 -0.91
N LEU A 14 3.00 6.49 -0.16
CA LEU A 14 1.72 6.13 0.45
C LEU A 14 0.69 7.20 0.09
N GLY A 15 -0.55 6.80 -0.05
CA GLY A 15 -1.65 7.72 -0.29
C GLY A 15 -2.89 7.27 0.44
N LEU A 16 -3.76 8.22 0.74
CA LEU A 16 -5.08 7.95 1.29
C LEU A 16 -6.12 8.59 0.39
N TYR A 17 -7.10 7.81 0.00
CA TYR A 17 -8.17 8.23 -0.89
C TYR A 17 -9.52 7.97 -0.25
N ASP A 18 -10.50 8.81 -0.56
CA ASP A 18 -11.87 8.50 -0.18
C ASP A 18 -12.49 7.54 -1.21
N LYS A 19 -13.70 7.10 -0.95
CA LYS A 19 -14.41 6.14 -1.81
C LYS A 19 -14.70 6.70 -3.20
N ASN A 20 -14.64 8.00 -3.37
CA ASN A 20 -14.89 8.66 -4.66
C ASN A 20 -13.61 8.82 -5.47
N GLY A 21 -12.47 8.40 -4.94
CA GLY A 21 -11.19 8.50 -5.62
C GLY A 21 -10.48 9.84 -5.40
N THR A 22 -10.95 10.65 -4.46
CA THR A 22 -10.30 11.91 -4.14
C THR A 22 -9.14 11.66 -3.19
N GLU A 23 -7.96 12.16 -3.54
CA GLU A 23 -6.79 12.04 -2.70
C GLU A 23 -6.93 12.95 -1.47
N LEU A 24 -6.83 12.35 -0.30
CA LEU A 24 -6.93 13.07 0.96
C LEU A 24 -5.57 13.47 1.50
N ALA A 25 -4.57 12.63 1.30
CA ALA A 25 -3.21 12.90 1.73
C ALA A 25 -2.25 11.93 1.03
N SER A 26 -0.98 12.31 0.98
CA SER A 26 0.06 11.44 0.45
C SER A 26 1.35 11.70 1.19
N GLU A 27 2.23 10.72 1.16
CA GLU A 27 3.54 10.80 1.79
C GLU A 27 4.56 10.07 0.92
N THR A 28 5.74 10.65 0.76
CA THR A 28 6.86 9.97 0.11
C THR A 28 8.08 10.09 1.02
N TRP A 29 8.92 9.06 1.05
CA TRP A 29 10.15 9.11 1.82
C TRP A 29 11.18 8.20 1.18
N GLU A 30 12.44 8.52 1.41
CA GLU A 30 13.52 7.69 0.93
C GLU A 30 13.73 6.53 1.89
N ALA A 31 13.26 5.37 1.51
CA ALA A 31 13.28 4.19 2.37
C ALA A 31 14.55 3.38 2.21
N HIS A 32 15.09 3.30 1.00
CA HIS A 32 16.26 2.49 0.69
C HIS A 32 16.14 1.09 1.28
N ARG A 33 17.13 0.68 2.07
CA ARG A 33 17.14 -0.65 2.69
C ARG A 33 16.29 -0.73 3.96
N GLN A 34 15.77 0.40 4.41
CA GLN A 34 14.98 0.46 5.65
C GLN A 34 13.49 0.46 5.41
N LEU A 35 13.05 0.08 4.21
CA LEU A 35 11.65 0.11 3.85
C LEU A 35 10.78 -0.70 4.81
N ALA A 36 11.16 -1.95 5.08
CA ALA A 36 10.38 -2.82 5.96
C ALA A 36 10.31 -2.28 7.40
N GLU A 37 11.33 -1.55 7.83
CA GLU A 37 11.39 -0.99 9.17
C GLU A 37 10.61 0.31 9.30
N THR A 38 10.49 1.08 8.21
CA THR A 38 9.93 2.43 8.27
C THR A 38 8.50 2.51 7.78
N ILE A 39 8.03 1.55 7.00
CA ILE A 39 6.73 1.66 6.34
C ILE A 39 5.57 1.75 7.34
N HIS A 40 5.60 1.00 8.42
CA HIS A 40 4.54 1.04 9.43
C HIS A 40 4.48 2.40 10.11
N LEU A 41 5.64 2.98 10.38
CA LEU A 41 5.75 4.30 10.98
C LEU A 41 5.15 5.37 10.06
N GLN A 42 5.45 5.29 8.78
CA GLN A 42 4.95 6.25 7.80
C GLN A 42 3.44 6.11 7.61
N ILE A 43 2.92 4.88 7.62
CA ILE A 43 1.48 4.65 7.57
C ILE A 43 0.81 5.28 8.78
N ALA A 44 1.36 5.07 9.97
CA ALA A 44 0.81 5.63 11.19
C ALA A 44 0.79 7.16 11.16
N LYS A 45 1.86 7.79 10.69
CA LYS A 45 1.91 9.24 10.55
C LYS A 45 0.85 9.77 9.60
N LEU A 46 0.69 9.12 8.46
CA LEU A 46 -0.29 9.54 7.46
C LEU A 46 -1.71 9.45 8.00
N LEU A 47 -2.02 8.37 8.70
CA LEU A 47 -3.33 8.16 9.28
C LEU A 47 -3.62 9.18 10.39
N GLN A 48 -2.65 9.49 11.22
CA GLN A 48 -2.79 10.50 12.25
C GLN A 48 -3.05 11.87 11.65
N PHE A 49 -2.33 12.20 10.59
CA PHE A 49 -2.50 13.47 9.90
C PHE A 49 -3.93 13.62 9.37
N VAL A 50 -4.46 12.58 8.72
CA VAL A 50 -5.79 12.64 8.12
C VAL A 50 -6.90 12.59 9.17
N SER A 51 -6.71 11.82 10.24
CA SER A 51 -7.72 11.70 11.29
C SER A 51 -7.77 12.92 12.23
N GLY A 52 -6.81 13.82 12.12
CA GLY A 52 -6.72 14.97 13.00
C GLY A 52 -6.21 14.64 14.40
N ASP A 53 -5.67 13.43 14.58
CA ASP A 53 -5.10 13.02 15.85
C ASP A 53 -3.72 13.67 16.00
N SER A 54 -3.62 14.66 16.87
CA SER A 54 -2.39 15.40 17.10
C SER A 54 -1.59 14.88 18.29
N SER A 55 -1.96 13.74 18.83
CA SER A 55 -1.45 13.27 20.08
C SER A 55 -0.02 12.83 19.89
N ASP A 56 0.89 12.85 19.60
CA ASP A 56 2.29 12.46 19.60
C ASP A 56 2.81 12.04 18.24
N LEU A 57 3.23 13.03 17.47
CA LEU A 57 3.84 12.80 16.17
C LEU A 57 5.22 12.16 16.26
N GLN A 58 5.83 12.16 17.43
CA GLN A 58 7.14 11.53 17.61
C GLN A 58 7.03 10.04 17.90
N ALA A 59 5.89 9.59 18.40
CA ALA A 59 5.62 8.19 18.65
C ALA A 59 4.28 7.80 17.99
N PRO A 60 4.20 7.84 16.67
CA PRO A 60 2.95 7.53 15.99
C PRO A 60 2.54 6.08 16.22
N SER A 61 1.24 5.87 16.31
CA SER A 61 0.67 4.55 16.51
C SER A 61 -0.37 4.25 15.43
N LEU A 62 -0.70 2.98 15.27
CA LEU A 62 -1.72 2.56 14.31
C LEU A 62 -3.14 2.59 14.89
N LYS A 63 -3.39 3.45 15.88
CA LYS A 63 -4.73 3.56 16.47
C LYS A 63 -5.80 3.94 15.46
N SER A 64 -5.42 4.74 14.46
CA SER A 64 -6.36 5.20 13.43
C SER A 64 -6.48 4.24 12.25
N ILE A 65 -5.86 3.07 12.32
CA ILE A 65 -5.85 2.13 11.21
C ILE A 65 -7.27 1.68 10.80
N ASN A 66 -8.22 1.74 11.73
CA ASN A 66 -9.59 1.32 11.48
C ASN A 66 -10.33 2.19 10.46
N ILE A 67 -9.80 3.36 10.13
CA ILE A 67 -10.40 4.18 9.07
C ILE A 67 -10.10 3.63 7.67
N VAL A 68 -9.16 2.71 7.57
CA VAL A 68 -8.79 2.09 6.30
C VAL A 68 -9.77 0.96 6.00
N THR A 69 -10.49 1.08 4.89
CA THR A 69 -11.48 0.11 4.46
C THR A 69 -11.10 -0.64 3.19
N GLY A 70 -9.97 -0.30 2.61
CA GLY A 70 -9.44 -0.97 1.44
C GLY A 70 -7.99 -0.60 1.23
N ILE A 71 -7.25 -1.47 0.56
CA ILE A 71 -5.84 -1.28 0.31
C ILE A 71 -5.55 -1.53 -1.16
N VAL A 72 -4.77 -0.66 -1.79
CA VAL A 72 -4.29 -0.81 -3.17
C VAL A 72 -2.77 -0.83 -3.14
N VAL A 73 -2.19 -1.85 -3.73
CA VAL A 73 -0.74 -1.99 -3.80
C VAL A 73 -0.29 -1.92 -5.26
N TYR A 74 0.75 -1.16 -5.49
CA TYR A 74 1.37 -1.11 -6.82
C TYR A 74 2.07 -2.43 -7.09
N ALA A 75 1.71 -3.08 -8.19
CA ALA A 75 2.17 -4.43 -8.52
C ALA A 75 3.18 -4.46 -9.68
N GLY A 76 3.68 -3.34 -10.10
CA GLY A 76 4.72 -3.29 -11.11
C GLY A 76 4.32 -2.55 -12.39
N PRO A 77 5.25 -2.44 -13.31
CA PRO A 77 6.62 -2.96 -13.25
C PRO A 77 7.50 -2.22 -12.23
N GLY A 78 8.53 -2.90 -11.73
CA GLY A 78 9.46 -2.30 -10.79
C GLY A 78 10.32 -3.34 -10.08
N SER A 79 11.05 -2.90 -9.07
CA SER A 79 11.95 -3.75 -8.29
C SER A 79 11.19 -4.89 -7.60
N TYR A 80 11.61 -6.11 -7.85
CA TYR A 80 11.01 -7.30 -7.27
C TYR A 80 11.00 -7.26 -5.74
N THR A 81 12.13 -6.95 -5.14
CA THR A 81 12.26 -6.92 -3.68
C THR A 81 11.34 -5.87 -3.07
N GLY A 82 11.32 -4.68 -3.64
CA GLY A 82 10.46 -3.61 -3.16
C GLY A 82 8.98 -3.95 -3.32
N LEU A 83 8.59 -4.49 -4.46
CA LEU A 83 7.20 -4.87 -4.70
C LEU A 83 6.73 -5.92 -3.67
N ARG A 84 7.59 -6.88 -3.35
CA ARG A 84 7.25 -7.91 -2.35
C ARG A 84 6.98 -7.34 -0.98
N ILE A 85 7.76 -6.36 -0.56
CA ILE A 85 7.59 -5.73 0.75
C ILE A 85 6.22 -5.03 0.82
N GLY A 86 5.91 -4.22 -0.19
CA GLY A 86 4.63 -3.54 -0.24
C GLY A 86 3.45 -4.51 -0.27
N MET A 87 3.57 -5.58 -1.04
CA MET A 87 2.54 -6.60 -1.13
C MET A 87 2.33 -7.31 0.21
N SER A 88 3.43 -7.66 0.88
CA SER A 88 3.37 -8.34 2.18
C SER A 88 2.72 -7.45 3.23
N VAL A 89 3.11 -6.19 3.28
CA VAL A 89 2.53 -5.24 4.22
C VAL A 89 1.04 -5.04 3.93
N GLY A 90 0.69 -4.85 2.66
CA GLY A 90 -0.69 -4.65 2.25
C GLY A 90 -1.57 -5.84 2.61
N ASN A 91 -1.10 -7.05 2.32
CA ASN A 91 -1.85 -8.27 2.65
C ASN A 91 -2.02 -8.45 4.16
N ALA A 92 -0.97 -8.19 4.92
CA ALA A 92 -1.03 -8.31 6.38
C ALA A 92 -2.05 -7.33 6.97
N LEU A 93 -2.04 -6.09 6.50
CA LEU A 93 -2.99 -5.09 6.95
C LEU A 93 -4.42 -5.44 6.54
N ALA A 94 -4.62 -5.85 5.29
CA ALA A 94 -5.94 -6.22 4.81
C ALA A 94 -6.52 -7.40 5.60
N CYS A 95 -5.70 -8.39 5.87
CA CYS A 95 -6.09 -9.54 6.68
C CYS A 95 -6.47 -9.12 8.10
N SER A 96 -5.65 -8.29 8.71
CA SER A 96 -5.87 -7.80 10.07
C SER A 96 -7.14 -6.96 10.18
N LEU A 97 -7.43 -6.16 9.17
CA LEU A 97 -8.60 -5.28 9.15
C LEU A 97 -9.85 -5.95 8.59
N GLY A 98 -9.70 -7.10 7.95
CA GLY A 98 -10.81 -7.75 7.26
C GLY A 98 -11.31 -6.94 6.07
N CYS A 99 -10.44 -6.18 5.43
CA CYS A 99 -10.82 -5.34 4.29
C CYS A 99 -10.29 -5.90 2.98
N GLN A 100 -10.76 -5.34 1.87
CA GLN A 100 -10.35 -5.74 0.54
C GLN A 100 -8.97 -5.20 0.20
N ILE A 101 -8.25 -5.94 -0.64
CA ILE A 101 -6.98 -5.48 -1.19
C ILE A 101 -6.97 -5.74 -2.69
N GLY A 102 -6.41 -4.80 -3.44
CA GLY A 102 -6.23 -4.92 -4.88
C GLY A 102 -4.81 -4.60 -5.27
N ALA A 103 -4.34 -5.21 -6.34
CA ALA A 103 -3.04 -4.91 -6.93
C ALA A 103 -3.25 -4.39 -8.34
N THR A 104 -2.62 -3.27 -8.63
CA THR A 104 -2.72 -2.65 -9.95
C THR A 104 -1.36 -2.25 -10.46
N LYS A 105 -1.25 -2.11 -11.77
CA LYS A 105 0.02 -1.86 -12.46
C LYS A 105 -0.04 -0.56 -13.23
N SER A 106 1.13 -0.08 -13.62
CA SER A 106 1.28 1.04 -14.54
C SER A 106 0.99 2.39 -13.91
N GLN A 107 0.86 3.39 -14.74
CA GLN A 107 0.81 4.78 -14.33
C GLN A 107 -0.44 5.16 -13.52
N ASP A 108 -1.58 4.62 -13.92
CA ASP A 108 -2.86 4.92 -13.28
C ASP A 108 -3.23 3.90 -12.21
N TRP A 109 -2.25 3.32 -11.57
CA TRP A 109 -2.46 2.23 -10.61
C TRP A 109 -3.35 2.63 -9.44
N GLN A 110 -3.22 3.85 -8.95
CA GLN A 110 -4.02 4.32 -7.82
C GLN A 110 -5.49 4.44 -8.21
N LYS A 111 -5.76 5.12 -9.29
CA LYS A 111 -7.11 5.30 -9.79
C LYS A 111 -7.76 3.96 -10.12
N ASN A 112 -7.04 3.12 -10.84
CA ASN A 112 -7.52 1.80 -11.20
C ASN A 112 -7.80 0.94 -9.99
N GLY A 113 -6.95 1.04 -8.97
CA GLY A 113 -7.13 0.30 -7.73
C GLY A 113 -8.34 0.76 -6.94
N VAL A 114 -8.55 2.06 -6.82
CA VAL A 114 -9.72 2.59 -6.13
C VAL A 114 -11.00 2.15 -6.85
N GLU A 115 -11.03 2.21 -8.18
CA GLU A 115 -12.17 1.74 -8.96
C GLU A 115 -12.41 0.24 -8.76
N LEU A 116 -11.34 -0.55 -8.72
CA LEU A 116 -11.42 -2.00 -8.50
C LEU A 116 -12.11 -2.31 -7.17
N LEU A 117 -11.68 -1.66 -6.10
CA LEU A 117 -12.24 -1.89 -4.77
C LEU A 117 -13.65 -1.36 -4.64
N THR A 118 -13.94 -0.21 -5.24
CA THR A 118 -15.28 0.37 -5.23
C THR A 118 -16.27 -0.53 -5.96
N ALA A 119 -15.82 -1.25 -6.98
CA ALA A 119 -16.63 -2.23 -7.69
C ALA A 119 -16.74 -3.58 -6.97
N GLY A 120 -16.13 -3.73 -5.80
CA GLY A 120 -16.16 -4.97 -5.04
C GLY A 120 -15.33 -6.10 -5.61
N ARG A 121 -14.31 -5.78 -6.40
CA ARG A 121 -13.46 -6.76 -7.05
C ARG A 121 -12.15 -7.03 -6.33
N GLY A 122 -11.99 -6.46 -5.15
CA GLY A 122 -10.80 -6.71 -4.35
C GLY A 122 -10.81 -8.13 -3.80
N GLY A 123 -9.67 -8.57 -3.32
CA GLY A 123 -9.50 -9.89 -2.75
C GLY A 123 -8.04 -10.12 -2.42
N GLN A 124 -7.70 -11.34 -2.12
CA GLN A 124 -6.30 -11.69 -1.90
C GLN A 124 -5.56 -11.75 -3.22
N ILE A 125 -4.46 -11.04 -3.31
CA ILE A 125 -3.70 -10.90 -4.54
C ILE A 125 -2.30 -11.50 -4.45
N ALA A 126 -1.90 -11.94 -3.26
CA ALA A 126 -0.52 -12.39 -3.02
C ALA A 126 -0.13 -13.55 -3.92
N ILE A 127 -1.04 -14.50 -4.15
CA ILE A 127 -0.76 -15.65 -4.99
C ILE A 127 -0.51 -15.23 -6.43
N THR A 128 -1.41 -14.42 -6.98
CA THR A 128 -1.26 -13.91 -8.36
C THR A 128 0.02 -13.10 -8.50
N TYR A 129 0.30 -12.25 -7.51
CA TYR A 129 1.51 -11.44 -7.48
C TYR A 129 2.76 -12.33 -7.53
N HIS A 130 2.80 -13.35 -6.69
CA HIS A 130 3.96 -14.25 -6.62
C HIS A 130 4.18 -15.00 -7.92
N GLU A 131 3.13 -15.48 -8.54
CA GLU A 131 3.24 -16.16 -9.81
C GLU A 131 3.82 -15.27 -10.90
N GLU A 132 3.27 -14.06 -11.04
CA GLU A 132 3.77 -13.10 -12.03
C GLU A 132 5.21 -12.73 -11.76
N THR A 133 5.52 -12.41 -10.52
CA THR A 133 6.85 -11.98 -10.15
C THR A 133 7.86 -13.11 -10.35
N ALA A 134 7.49 -14.34 -10.00
CA ALA A 134 8.36 -15.50 -10.19
C ALA A 134 8.67 -15.71 -11.67
N LYS A 135 7.69 -15.54 -12.54
CA LYS A 135 7.92 -15.66 -13.99
C LYS A 135 8.84 -14.58 -14.50
N ASN A 136 8.67 -13.37 -14.03
CA ASN A 136 9.43 -12.21 -14.51
C ASN A 136 10.85 -12.17 -13.97
N THR A 137 11.08 -12.73 -12.80
CA THR A 137 12.37 -12.67 -12.14
C THR A 137 13.09 -14.01 -12.09
N LYS A 138 12.47 -15.04 -12.63
CA LYS A 138 13.08 -16.36 -12.65
C LYS A 138 14.39 -16.29 -13.42
N PRO A 139 15.51 -16.71 -12.82
CA PRO A 139 16.78 -16.67 -13.51
C PRO A 139 16.75 -17.59 -14.72
N PRO A 140 17.43 -17.20 -15.79
CA PRO A 140 17.60 -18.10 -16.90
C PRO A 140 18.37 -19.32 -16.44
N LYS A 141 17.90 -20.43 -16.85
CA LYS A 141 18.56 -21.69 -16.49
C LYS A 141 19.62 -22.06 -17.50
#